data_6425389febd1531d121ba44c6aa79f8d
#
_entry.id   6425389febd1531d121ba44c6aa79f8d
#
_cell.length_a   1.000
_cell.length_b   1.000
_cell.length_c   1.000
_cell.angle_alpha   90.00
_cell.angle_beta   90.00
_cell.angle_gamma   90.00
#
_symmetry.space_group_name_H-M   'P 1'
#
loop_
_entity.id
_entity.type
_entity.pdbx_description
1 polymer ?
#
loop_
_entity_poly.entity_id
_entity_poly.type
_entity_poly.pdbx_seq_one_letter_code
_entity_poly.pdbx_strand_id
1 'polypeptide(L)'
;MKRNFIKIPVFALGLALSAMTLNSCVKDEETSITEPTRYTSNDVKSYADLFKVFWTVMDQRYNYFYEQKRADGMDWNAVYREYYPKFAALKTFGKSTDNDKDINDDKLKAAQYFTDIIDPIIDRHFNVKVAMPATNNGVITTYTFWGGMKTKGHNIYPFSSKFGYMKDRLDSNAATGTYEYDDNGTKRAFTYLMGNLKSNPDIFYFTYNEFSLQRFLKINLLDKYLSPDSGNVYLLTAAEIDASKELGAIKDVTFRNKVRDFTVNILNQWNSFPASAEVKAFNDQIAPFKTTEVISDAFLDVTQKALTKSKNLVAYNSAATYAPILTAESIPYIQWFMSKMGTHVQWGYRLPQFQDAAQGIINKAPLYKNFFNPLKKGDIKKIIIDLRGNGGGAIVDARFFTDRFITKPAVWGYQRTKEGNGQFNYTPWVPMQANPHQFGLPSNIPIVILTDKGSASMSEMSTMMIKTQGSQVISVGDYSAGATAGLGSPDDFNGGTRDQITGYLTFYMPLMAAKDASGQVIEGVGVKPDIFVEPPTDAEVAAMQSSPSTFVDRVIQEAIKYLSSK
;
A
#
# COMPACT_ATOMS: atom_id res chain seq x y z
N MET A 1 61.27 -21.92 -64.04
CA MET A 1 60.38 -20.77 -64.35
C MET A 1 58.98 -21.24 -64.63
N LYS A 2 58.17 -21.54 -63.65
CA LYS A 2 56.72 -21.76 -63.79
C LYS A 2 56.11 -21.93 -62.39
N ARG A 3 55.89 -20.84 -61.58
CA ARG A 3 55.17 -20.97 -60.32
C ARG A 3 54.60 -19.62 -59.76
N ASN A 4 54.28 -18.65 -60.57
CA ASN A 4 53.82 -17.38 -59.99
C ASN A 4 52.54 -16.76 -60.61
N PHE A 5 51.80 -17.47 -61.46
CA PHE A 5 50.62 -16.89 -62.10
C PHE A 5 49.24 -17.33 -61.57
N ILE A 6 49.20 -18.28 -60.61
CA ILE A 6 47.93 -18.81 -60.11
C ILE A 6 47.50 -18.18 -58.76
N LYS A 7 48.40 -17.47 -58.04
CA LYS A 7 48.12 -16.92 -56.70
C LYS A 7 47.35 -15.58 -56.72
N ILE A 8 47.48 -14.77 -57.75
CA ILE A 8 46.85 -13.43 -57.79
C ILE A 8 45.35 -13.48 -57.98
N PRO A 9 44.74 -14.28 -58.88
CA PRO A 9 43.30 -14.32 -59.05
C PRO A 9 42.56 -15.00 -57.87
N VAL A 10 43.21 -15.98 -57.19
CA VAL A 10 42.60 -16.61 -56.03
C VAL A 10 42.59 -15.66 -54.80
N PHE A 11 43.63 -14.84 -54.65
CA PHE A 11 43.63 -13.86 -53.58
C PHE A 11 42.67 -12.68 -53.82
N ALA A 12 42.50 -12.26 -55.06
CA ALA A 12 41.54 -11.25 -55.49
C ALA A 12 40.09 -11.77 -55.35
N LEU A 13 39.83 -13.05 -55.65
CA LEU A 13 38.53 -13.66 -55.45
C LEU A 13 38.21 -13.89 -53.97
N GLY A 14 39.19 -14.25 -53.16
CA GLY A 14 39.05 -14.35 -51.69
C GLY A 14 38.79 -12.98 -51.02
N LEU A 15 39.42 -11.92 -51.46
CA LEU A 15 39.17 -10.55 -50.99
C LEU A 15 37.78 -10.04 -51.48
N ALA A 16 37.34 -10.35 -52.69
CA ALA A 16 36.04 -9.98 -53.18
C ALA A 16 34.91 -10.75 -52.46
N LEU A 17 35.11 -12.03 -52.15
CA LEU A 17 34.18 -12.84 -51.36
C LEU A 17 34.16 -12.38 -49.88
N SER A 18 35.28 -12.03 -49.26
CA SER A 18 35.29 -11.51 -47.92
C SER A 18 34.69 -10.08 -47.84
N ALA A 19 34.84 -9.26 -48.88
CA ALA A 19 34.19 -7.94 -48.95
C ALA A 19 32.67 -8.05 -49.14
N MET A 20 32.18 -9.09 -49.85
CA MET A 20 30.73 -9.35 -49.98
C MET A 20 30.13 -9.92 -48.71
N THR A 21 30.88 -10.69 -47.91
CA THR A 21 30.39 -11.17 -46.62
C THR A 21 30.43 -10.10 -45.52
N LEU A 22 31.30 -9.11 -45.64
CA LEU A 22 31.36 -7.96 -44.73
C LEU A 22 30.24 -6.93 -44.97
N ASN A 23 29.64 -6.91 -46.19
CA ASN A 23 28.48 -6.05 -46.47
C ASN A 23 27.13 -6.69 -46.11
N SER A 24 27.10 -7.96 -45.70
CA SER A 24 25.90 -8.65 -45.25
C SER A 24 25.62 -8.46 -43.75
N CYS A 25 26.51 -7.82 -43.01
CA CYS A 25 26.28 -7.45 -41.62
C CYS A 25 26.01 -5.97 -41.49
N VAL A 26 24.93 -5.47 -42.12
CA VAL A 26 24.60 -4.07 -41.89
C VAL A 26 23.14 -3.79 -42.03
N LYS A 27 22.69 -3.19 -40.98
CA LYS A 27 21.41 -2.54 -40.76
C LYS A 27 20.27 -3.46 -40.35
N ASP A 28 20.53 -4.38 -39.48
CA ASP A 28 19.67 -4.44 -38.36
C ASP A 28 20.09 -3.27 -37.47
N GLU A 29 19.26 -2.27 -37.31
CA GLU A 29 19.34 -1.40 -36.16
C GLU A 29 19.46 -2.37 -34.97
N GLU A 30 20.58 -2.31 -34.23
CA GLU A 30 20.75 -3.09 -33.03
C GLU A 30 19.62 -2.65 -32.09
N THR A 31 18.47 -3.29 -32.22
CA THR A 31 17.42 -3.17 -31.21
C THR A 31 18.04 -3.73 -29.95
N SER A 32 18.33 -2.86 -29.00
CA SER A 32 18.86 -3.26 -27.72
C SER A 32 17.96 -4.36 -27.16
N ILE A 33 18.53 -5.52 -26.90
CA ILE A 33 17.80 -6.63 -26.26
C ILE A 33 17.55 -6.37 -24.78
N THR A 34 18.14 -5.30 -24.22
CA THR A 34 18.07 -4.94 -22.81
C THR A 34 17.20 -3.71 -22.55
N GLU A 35 17.04 -2.82 -23.55
CA GLU A 35 16.23 -1.62 -23.39
C GLU A 35 14.87 -1.76 -24.09
N PRO A 36 13.76 -1.35 -23.45
CA PRO A 36 12.45 -1.41 -24.07
C PRO A 36 12.35 -0.43 -25.24
N THR A 37 11.51 -0.78 -26.20
CA THR A 37 11.16 0.16 -27.27
C THR A 37 10.44 1.36 -26.67
N ARG A 38 10.95 2.55 -26.92
CA ARG A 38 10.34 3.79 -26.45
C ARG A 38 9.43 4.35 -27.54
N TYR A 39 8.20 4.63 -27.18
CA TYR A 39 7.21 5.24 -28.03
C TYR A 39 6.86 6.65 -27.58
N THR A 40 6.50 7.49 -28.54
CA THR A 40 6.02 8.86 -28.33
C THR A 40 4.61 9.01 -28.90
N SER A 41 3.95 10.13 -28.63
CA SER A 41 2.66 10.44 -29.24
C SER A 41 2.72 10.51 -30.79
N ASN A 42 3.89 10.75 -31.37
CA ASN A 42 4.09 10.79 -32.80
C ASN A 42 4.03 9.41 -33.48
N ASP A 43 4.20 8.35 -32.69
CA ASP A 43 4.16 6.96 -33.19
C ASP A 43 2.75 6.43 -33.31
N VAL A 44 1.72 7.16 -32.83
CA VAL A 44 0.33 6.77 -32.83
C VAL A 44 -0.50 7.72 -33.72
N LYS A 45 -0.78 7.30 -34.95
CA LYS A 45 -1.56 8.07 -35.94
C LYS A 45 -2.82 7.35 -36.40
N SER A 46 -3.01 6.13 -35.93
CA SER A 46 -4.15 5.27 -36.28
C SER A 46 -4.50 4.33 -35.13
N TYR A 47 -5.68 3.71 -35.20
CA TYR A 47 -6.03 2.62 -34.28
C TYR A 47 -5.08 1.43 -34.41
N ALA A 48 -4.54 1.17 -35.58
CA ALA A 48 -3.55 0.11 -35.79
C ALA A 48 -2.22 0.43 -35.10
N ASP A 49 -1.77 1.69 -35.14
CA ASP A 49 -0.56 2.10 -34.41
C ASP A 49 -0.78 2.01 -32.90
N LEU A 50 -1.94 2.47 -32.40
CA LEU A 50 -2.32 2.36 -30.99
C LEU A 50 -2.27 0.90 -30.50
N PHE A 51 -2.87 -0.01 -31.27
CA PHE A 51 -2.82 -1.44 -30.97
C PHE A 51 -1.39 -2.00 -31.06
N LYS A 52 -0.61 -1.62 -32.08
CA LYS A 52 0.77 -2.07 -32.23
C LYS A 52 1.62 -1.67 -31.01
N VAL A 53 1.50 -0.42 -30.54
CA VAL A 53 2.20 0.04 -29.34
C VAL A 53 1.76 -0.77 -28.12
N PHE A 54 0.45 -0.92 -27.91
CA PHE A 54 -0.09 -1.75 -26.83
C PHE A 54 0.48 -3.17 -26.88
N TRP A 55 0.40 -3.84 -28.04
CA TRP A 55 0.87 -5.21 -28.23
C TRP A 55 2.37 -5.34 -27.94
N THR A 56 3.19 -4.40 -28.44
CA THR A 56 4.65 -4.43 -28.24
C THR A 56 5.03 -4.22 -26.77
N VAL A 57 4.38 -3.29 -26.09
CA VAL A 57 4.63 -3.06 -24.66
C VAL A 57 4.28 -4.31 -23.84
N MET A 58 3.15 -4.95 -24.14
CA MET A 58 2.79 -6.21 -23.49
C MET A 58 3.81 -7.31 -23.80
N ASP A 59 4.22 -7.46 -25.06
CA ASP A 59 5.20 -8.46 -25.49
C ASP A 59 6.52 -8.34 -24.71
N GLN A 60 7.00 -7.11 -24.55
CA GLN A 60 8.27 -6.82 -23.89
C GLN A 60 8.19 -6.86 -22.35
N ARG A 61 7.05 -6.58 -21.75
CA ARG A 61 6.98 -6.28 -20.30
C ARG A 61 6.07 -7.19 -19.50
N TYR A 62 5.09 -7.86 -20.11
CA TYR A 62 4.14 -8.69 -19.36
C TYR A 62 4.80 -9.96 -18.80
N ASN A 63 4.66 -10.17 -17.49
CA ASN A 63 5.40 -11.19 -16.74
C ASN A 63 4.85 -12.61 -16.83
N TYR A 64 3.60 -12.80 -17.30
CA TYR A 64 2.90 -14.08 -17.21
C TYR A 64 2.63 -14.75 -18.55
N PHE A 65 3.24 -14.33 -19.67
CA PHE A 65 2.98 -14.99 -20.97
C PHE A 65 3.32 -16.47 -21.00
N TYR A 66 4.33 -16.90 -20.27
CA TYR A 66 4.67 -18.32 -20.20
C TYR A 66 3.56 -19.13 -19.50
N GLU A 67 3.07 -18.64 -18.36
CA GLU A 67 2.00 -19.26 -17.61
C GLU A 67 0.66 -19.16 -18.34
N GLN A 68 0.38 -18.03 -18.95
CA GLN A 68 -0.80 -17.79 -19.78
C GLN A 68 -0.86 -18.82 -20.93
N LYS A 69 0.24 -18.99 -21.66
CA LYS A 69 0.33 -19.98 -22.75
C LYS A 69 0.10 -21.40 -22.25
N ARG A 70 0.57 -21.74 -21.06
CA ARG A 70 0.36 -23.07 -20.46
C ARG A 70 -1.04 -23.28 -19.94
N ALA A 71 -1.70 -22.22 -19.43
CA ALA A 71 -3.01 -22.31 -18.84
C ALA A 71 -4.13 -22.41 -19.89
N ASP A 72 -4.07 -21.63 -20.95
CA ASP A 72 -5.14 -21.50 -21.95
C ASP A 72 -4.66 -21.55 -23.41
N GLY A 73 -3.35 -21.75 -23.63
CA GLY A 73 -2.78 -21.83 -24.98
C GLY A 73 -2.58 -20.48 -25.67
N MET A 74 -2.72 -19.35 -24.98
CA MET A 74 -2.59 -18.03 -25.59
C MET A 74 -1.28 -17.88 -26.37
N ASP A 75 -1.41 -17.57 -27.66
CA ASP A 75 -0.31 -17.16 -28.53
C ASP A 75 -0.41 -15.66 -28.80
N TRP A 76 0.44 -14.87 -28.13
CA TRP A 76 0.43 -13.42 -28.25
C TRP A 76 0.70 -12.95 -29.70
N ASN A 77 1.51 -13.67 -30.46
CA ASN A 77 1.71 -13.42 -31.89
C ASN A 77 0.46 -13.70 -32.71
N ALA A 78 -0.34 -14.70 -32.36
CA ALA A 78 -1.63 -14.94 -33.01
C ALA A 78 -2.61 -13.79 -32.73
N VAL A 79 -2.62 -13.25 -31.49
CA VAL A 79 -3.41 -12.05 -31.18
C VAL A 79 -3.04 -10.88 -32.10
N TYR A 80 -1.74 -10.65 -32.36
CA TYR A 80 -1.33 -9.62 -33.30
C TYR A 80 -1.87 -9.85 -34.72
N ARG A 81 -1.67 -11.07 -35.22
CA ARG A 81 -2.13 -11.44 -36.58
C ARG A 81 -3.65 -11.31 -36.76
N GLU A 82 -4.39 -11.62 -35.72
CA GLU A 82 -5.86 -11.53 -35.74
C GLU A 82 -6.36 -10.09 -35.64
N TYR A 83 -5.84 -9.32 -34.68
CA TYR A 83 -6.43 -8.01 -34.31
C TYR A 83 -5.83 -6.84 -35.08
N TYR A 84 -4.57 -6.92 -35.54
CA TYR A 84 -3.97 -5.81 -36.28
C TYR A 84 -4.79 -5.43 -37.54
N PRO A 85 -5.24 -6.37 -38.39
CA PRO A 85 -6.11 -6.03 -39.51
C PRO A 85 -7.46 -5.43 -39.09
N LYS A 86 -8.03 -5.89 -37.97
CA LYS A 86 -9.30 -5.36 -37.44
C LYS A 86 -9.13 -3.88 -37.01
N PHE A 87 -8.07 -3.56 -36.30
CA PHE A 87 -7.76 -2.17 -35.96
C PHE A 87 -7.40 -1.33 -37.19
N ALA A 88 -6.70 -1.88 -38.16
CA ALA A 88 -6.36 -1.20 -39.40
C ALA A 88 -7.58 -0.88 -40.30
N ALA A 89 -8.69 -1.57 -40.09
CA ALA A 89 -9.96 -1.29 -40.76
C ALA A 89 -10.67 -0.05 -40.20
N LEU A 90 -10.36 0.37 -38.97
CA LEU A 90 -10.95 1.56 -38.33
C LEU A 90 -10.26 2.83 -38.87
N LYS A 91 -11.02 3.75 -39.46
CA LYS A 91 -10.46 4.86 -40.26
C LYS A 91 -10.59 6.23 -39.63
N THR A 92 -11.31 6.36 -38.50
CA THR A 92 -11.69 7.67 -37.93
C THR A 92 -10.77 8.15 -36.79
N PHE A 93 -9.61 7.53 -36.58
CA PHE A 93 -8.66 7.91 -35.55
C PHE A 93 -8.22 9.39 -35.70
N GLY A 94 -8.49 10.19 -34.68
CA GLY A 94 -8.12 11.63 -34.64
C GLY A 94 -8.82 12.51 -35.67
N LYS A 95 -9.84 12.01 -36.38
CA LYS A 95 -10.56 12.78 -37.38
C LYS A 95 -11.78 13.46 -36.75
N SER A 96 -11.71 14.79 -36.69
CA SER A 96 -12.81 15.62 -36.18
C SER A 96 -13.83 16.03 -37.24
N THR A 97 -13.54 15.74 -38.52
CA THR A 97 -14.39 16.11 -39.67
C THR A 97 -15.29 14.99 -40.18
N ASP A 98 -15.09 13.77 -39.70
CA ASP A 98 -15.92 12.62 -40.06
C ASP A 98 -17.27 12.68 -39.31
N ASN A 99 -18.23 11.92 -39.75
CA ASN A 99 -19.54 11.81 -39.12
C ASN A 99 -19.36 11.28 -37.68
N ASP A 100 -20.01 11.93 -36.69
CA ASP A 100 -19.96 11.53 -35.28
C ASP A 100 -20.36 10.06 -35.06
N LYS A 101 -21.29 9.56 -35.84
CA LYS A 101 -21.70 8.14 -35.78
C LYS A 101 -20.54 7.22 -36.16
N ASP A 102 -19.82 7.50 -37.25
CA ASP A 102 -18.70 6.66 -37.71
C ASP A 102 -17.53 6.72 -36.72
N ILE A 103 -17.25 7.88 -36.15
CA ILE A 103 -16.26 8.05 -35.09
C ILE A 103 -16.61 7.22 -33.83
N ASN A 104 -17.88 7.24 -33.42
CA ASN A 104 -18.34 6.46 -32.28
C ASN A 104 -18.35 4.96 -32.56
N ASP A 105 -18.76 4.55 -33.74
CA ASP A 105 -18.77 3.14 -34.15
C ASP A 105 -17.34 2.55 -34.17
N ASP A 106 -16.36 3.25 -34.73
CA ASP A 106 -14.96 2.82 -34.71
C ASP A 106 -14.38 2.77 -33.29
N LYS A 107 -14.70 3.79 -32.47
CA LYS A 107 -14.28 3.86 -31.07
C LYS A 107 -14.83 2.68 -30.26
N LEU A 108 -16.11 2.36 -30.41
CA LEU A 108 -16.76 1.24 -29.73
C LEU A 108 -16.20 -0.11 -30.19
N LYS A 109 -15.93 -0.27 -31.49
CA LYS A 109 -15.26 -1.46 -32.03
C LYS A 109 -13.84 -1.60 -31.47
N ALA A 110 -13.06 -0.51 -31.43
CA ALA A 110 -11.73 -0.53 -30.84
C ALA A 110 -11.79 -0.93 -29.35
N ALA A 111 -12.73 -0.37 -28.59
CA ALA A 111 -12.93 -0.74 -27.20
C ALA A 111 -13.29 -2.23 -27.04
N GLN A 112 -14.18 -2.75 -27.90
CA GLN A 112 -14.53 -4.19 -27.90
C GLN A 112 -13.30 -5.06 -28.18
N TYR A 113 -12.48 -4.70 -29.18
CA TYR A 113 -11.27 -5.45 -29.48
C TYR A 113 -10.27 -5.45 -28.31
N PHE A 114 -10.08 -4.33 -27.62
CA PHE A 114 -9.28 -4.31 -26.39
C PHE A 114 -9.88 -5.19 -25.31
N THR A 115 -11.20 -5.19 -25.13
CA THR A 115 -11.87 -6.10 -24.19
C THR A 115 -11.58 -7.55 -24.52
N ASP A 116 -11.79 -7.96 -25.79
CA ASP A 116 -11.59 -9.34 -26.23
C ASP A 116 -10.14 -9.83 -26.03
N ILE A 117 -9.17 -8.92 -26.17
CA ILE A 117 -7.74 -9.21 -25.99
C ILE A 117 -7.35 -9.28 -24.52
N ILE A 118 -7.90 -8.38 -23.68
CA ILE A 118 -7.44 -8.18 -22.29
C ILE A 118 -8.19 -9.06 -21.30
N ASP A 119 -9.48 -9.31 -21.50
CA ASP A 119 -10.28 -10.15 -20.59
C ASP A 119 -9.67 -11.54 -20.31
N PRO A 120 -9.01 -12.21 -21.29
CA PRO A 120 -8.33 -13.48 -21.07
C PRO A 120 -7.04 -13.39 -20.24
N ILE A 121 -6.46 -12.21 -20.07
CA ILE A 121 -5.20 -12.04 -19.32
C ILE A 121 -5.42 -12.50 -17.87
N ILE A 122 -4.57 -13.42 -17.39
CA ILE A 122 -4.72 -14.03 -16.06
C ILE A 122 -4.38 -13.09 -14.91
N ASP A 123 -3.54 -12.09 -15.17
CA ASP A 123 -3.08 -11.13 -14.15
C ASP A 123 -4.22 -10.19 -13.75
N ARG A 124 -4.69 -10.32 -12.52
CA ARG A 124 -5.79 -9.53 -11.96
C ARG A 124 -5.37 -8.15 -11.46
N HIS A 125 -4.09 -7.86 -11.36
CA HIS A 125 -3.59 -6.50 -11.10
C HIS A 125 -3.42 -5.72 -12.40
N PHE A 126 -3.25 -6.43 -13.54
CA PHE A 126 -3.07 -5.77 -14.80
C PHE A 126 -4.28 -4.93 -15.18
N ASN A 127 -4.03 -3.69 -15.52
CA ASN A 127 -5.00 -2.88 -16.24
C ASN A 127 -4.30 -1.89 -17.16
N VAL A 128 -5.03 -1.47 -18.19
CA VAL A 128 -4.57 -0.42 -19.09
C VAL A 128 -5.69 0.59 -19.33
N LYS A 129 -5.36 1.87 -19.22
CA LYS A 129 -6.21 2.95 -19.67
C LYS A 129 -5.84 3.30 -21.09
N VAL A 130 -6.83 3.29 -21.96
CA VAL A 130 -6.67 3.60 -23.39
C VAL A 130 -7.47 4.86 -23.67
N ALA A 131 -6.76 5.95 -23.99
CA ALA A 131 -7.38 7.19 -24.44
C ALA A 131 -7.71 7.09 -25.92
N MET A 132 -8.99 7.05 -26.25
CA MET A 132 -9.48 7.06 -27.63
C MET A 132 -9.60 8.51 -28.12
N PRO A 133 -9.13 8.81 -29.34
CA PRO A 133 -9.18 10.15 -29.84
C PRO A 133 -10.61 10.66 -30.05
N ALA A 134 -10.70 11.95 -30.07
CA ALA A 134 -11.87 12.78 -29.89
C ALA A 134 -12.97 12.61 -30.93
N THR A 135 -14.17 12.82 -30.47
CA THR A 135 -15.30 13.30 -31.26
C THR A 135 -15.06 14.73 -31.75
N ASN A 136 -15.92 15.26 -32.64
CA ASN A 136 -15.88 16.64 -33.15
C ASN A 136 -15.74 17.73 -32.08
N ASN A 137 -16.05 17.42 -30.83
CA ASN A 137 -15.98 18.36 -29.69
C ASN A 137 -14.63 18.32 -28.94
N GLY A 138 -13.62 17.64 -29.42
CA GLY A 138 -12.31 17.54 -28.77
C GLY A 138 -12.28 16.68 -27.51
N VAL A 139 -13.34 15.97 -27.18
CA VAL A 139 -13.42 15.14 -25.96
C VAL A 139 -12.74 13.79 -26.18
N ILE A 140 -11.64 13.55 -25.47
CA ILE A 140 -10.98 12.25 -25.42
C ILE A 140 -11.74 11.33 -24.47
N THR A 141 -12.22 10.18 -24.97
CA THR A 141 -12.81 9.16 -24.11
C THR A 141 -11.73 8.18 -23.66
N THR A 142 -11.56 8.00 -22.37
CA THR A 142 -10.64 7.03 -21.80
C THR A 142 -11.40 5.81 -21.30
N TYR A 143 -11.02 4.64 -21.80
CA TYR A 143 -11.52 3.35 -21.34
C TYR A 143 -10.48 2.69 -20.45
N THR A 144 -10.94 1.97 -19.42
CA THR A 144 -10.07 1.16 -18.57
C THR A 144 -10.41 -0.32 -18.78
N PHE A 145 -9.42 -1.11 -19.13
CA PHE A 145 -9.53 -2.56 -19.35
C PHE A 145 -8.74 -3.28 -18.26
N TRP A 146 -9.32 -4.35 -17.73
CA TRP A 146 -8.76 -5.12 -16.62
C TRP A 146 -8.50 -6.55 -17.04
N GLY A 147 -7.37 -7.12 -16.63
CA GLY A 147 -7.11 -8.54 -16.73
C GLY A 147 -7.94 -9.36 -15.73
N GLY A 148 -8.00 -10.67 -15.93
CA GLY A 148 -8.67 -11.60 -15.02
C GLY A 148 -10.20 -11.54 -15.03
N MET A 149 -10.82 -10.86 -15.98
CA MET A 149 -12.27 -10.67 -16.03
C MET A 149 -13.05 -11.91 -16.47
N LYS A 150 -12.43 -12.85 -17.19
CA LYS A 150 -13.05 -14.12 -17.59
C LYS A 150 -13.33 -15.08 -16.44
N THR A 151 -12.63 -14.95 -15.31
CA THR A 151 -12.89 -15.75 -14.13
C THR A 151 -14.15 -15.21 -13.45
N LYS A 152 -15.25 -15.99 -13.50
CA LYS A 152 -16.46 -15.66 -12.75
C LYS A 152 -16.10 -15.49 -11.26
N GLY A 153 -16.33 -14.29 -10.73
CA GLY A 153 -16.22 -14.05 -9.32
C GLY A 153 -17.30 -14.81 -8.55
N HIS A 154 -16.92 -15.42 -7.45
CA HIS A 154 -17.88 -15.87 -6.45
C HIS A 154 -18.33 -14.70 -5.59
N ASN A 155 -19.47 -14.82 -4.94
CA ASN A 155 -19.84 -13.90 -3.88
C ASN A 155 -18.80 -13.94 -2.75
N ILE A 156 -18.58 -12.81 -2.14
CA ILE A 156 -17.61 -12.64 -1.06
C ILE A 156 -18.32 -12.27 0.25
N TYR A 157 -17.58 -12.29 1.35
CA TYR A 157 -17.99 -11.73 2.64
C TYR A 157 -17.52 -10.27 2.73
N PRO A 158 -18.34 -9.25 2.40
CA PRO A 158 -17.92 -7.86 2.43
C PRO A 158 -17.47 -7.47 3.85
N PHE A 159 -16.37 -6.72 3.96
CA PHE A 159 -15.82 -6.36 5.26
C PHE A 159 -16.83 -5.62 6.15
N SER A 160 -17.60 -4.69 5.60
CA SER A 160 -18.63 -3.95 6.34
C SER A 160 -19.69 -4.88 6.95
N SER A 161 -20.12 -5.91 6.21
CA SER A 161 -21.09 -6.90 6.70
C SER A 161 -20.47 -7.76 7.79
N LYS A 162 -19.25 -8.27 7.59
CA LYS A 162 -18.51 -9.02 8.62
C LYS A 162 -18.35 -8.20 9.90
N PHE A 163 -17.93 -6.97 9.78
CA PHE A 163 -17.80 -6.06 10.92
C PHE A 163 -19.12 -5.97 11.70
N GLY A 164 -20.23 -5.80 10.99
CA GLY A 164 -21.56 -5.68 11.57
C GLY A 164 -21.95 -6.90 12.41
N TYR A 165 -21.91 -8.10 11.84
CA TYR A 165 -22.37 -9.30 12.57
C TYR A 165 -21.32 -9.89 13.54
N MET A 166 -20.01 -9.66 13.31
CA MET A 166 -18.97 -10.17 14.21
C MET A 166 -18.81 -9.33 15.46
N LYS A 167 -19.07 -8.01 15.40
CA LYS A 167 -18.95 -7.12 16.56
C LYS A 167 -19.74 -7.64 17.76
N ASP A 168 -20.94 -8.14 17.55
CA ASP A 168 -21.82 -8.64 18.63
C ASP A 168 -21.45 -10.05 19.12
N ARG A 169 -20.57 -10.76 18.39
CA ARG A 169 -20.10 -12.12 18.70
C ARG A 169 -18.80 -12.16 19.48
N LEU A 170 -18.16 -11.01 19.66
CA LEU A 170 -16.94 -10.88 20.44
C LEU A 170 -17.27 -10.49 21.89
N ASP A 171 -16.34 -10.85 22.79
CA ASP A 171 -16.46 -10.57 24.22
C ASP A 171 -16.35 -9.07 24.57
N SER A 172 -16.38 -8.75 25.86
CA SER A 172 -16.29 -7.38 26.35
C SER A 172 -14.90 -6.73 26.14
N ASN A 173 -13.87 -7.53 25.83
CA ASN A 173 -12.52 -7.06 25.53
C ASN A 173 -12.34 -6.76 24.03
N ALA A 174 -13.39 -6.92 23.25
CA ALA A 174 -13.36 -6.57 21.83
C ALA A 174 -12.93 -5.12 21.62
N ALA A 175 -12.06 -4.93 20.65
CA ALA A 175 -11.61 -3.60 20.28
C ALA A 175 -11.72 -3.39 18.77
N THR A 176 -11.95 -2.15 18.40
CA THR A 176 -11.99 -1.70 17.01
C THR A 176 -11.29 -0.36 16.87
N GLY A 177 -10.80 -0.07 15.70
CA GLY A 177 -10.26 1.24 15.35
C GLY A 177 -10.54 1.54 13.88
N THR A 178 -10.83 2.82 13.61
CA THR A 178 -11.01 3.33 12.25
C THR A 178 -10.11 4.54 12.06
N TYR A 179 -9.35 4.55 10.97
CA TYR A 179 -8.39 5.61 10.61
C TYR A 179 -8.71 6.08 9.20
N GLU A 180 -9.28 7.28 9.09
CA GLU A 180 -9.59 7.90 7.81
C GLU A 180 -8.33 8.46 7.15
N TYR A 181 -8.28 8.39 5.84
CA TYR A 181 -7.19 8.95 5.04
C TYR A 181 -7.65 9.33 3.64
N ASP A 182 -6.89 10.20 3.00
CA ASP A 182 -7.10 10.55 1.60
C ASP A 182 -6.13 9.73 0.72
N ASP A 183 -6.69 9.08 -0.29
CA ASP A 183 -5.95 8.37 -1.31
C ASP A 183 -6.21 9.01 -2.67
N ASN A 184 -5.37 9.97 -3.03
CA ASN A 184 -5.45 10.72 -4.28
C ASN A 184 -6.84 11.35 -4.54
N GLY A 185 -7.39 12.02 -3.53
CA GLY A 185 -8.69 12.67 -3.56
C GLY A 185 -9.87 11.73 -3.28
N THR A 186 -9.61 10.45 -2.99
CA THR A 186 -10.64 9.50 -2.54
C THR A 186 -10.52 9.28 -1.04
N LYS A 187 -11.55 9.60 -0.29
CA LYS A 187 -11.60 9.31 1.16
C LYS A 187 -11.77 7.82 1.38
N ARG A 188 -10.87 7.26 2.14
CA ARG A 188 -10.85 5.84 2.55
C ARG A 188 -10.71 5.73 4.06
N ALA A 189 -10.94 4.55 4.59
CA ALA A 189 -10.74 4.25 5.99
C ALA A 189 -10.12 2.86 6.17
N PHE A 190 -9.02 2.79 6.90
CA PHE A 190 -8.53 1.53 7.46
C PHE A 190 -9.34 1.22 8.71
N THR A 191 -9.90 0.01 8.79
CA THR A 191 -10.70 -0.43 9.93
C THR A 191 -10.33 -1.86 10.33
N TYR A 192 -10.23 -2.12 11.65
CA TYR A 192 -10.05 -3.46 12.19
C TYR A 192 -11.08 -3.77 13.29
N LEU A 193 -11.27 -5.06 13.54
CA LEU A 193 -12.07 -5.60 14.64
C LEU A 193 -11.36 -6.81 15.23
N MET A 194 -11.30 -6.91 16.56
CA MET A 194 -10.67 -8.02 17.26
C MET A 194 -11.31 -8.30 18.61
N GLY A 195 -11.13 -9.51 19.13
CA GLY A 195 -11.58 -9.94 20.45
C GLY A 195 -11.72 -11.45 20.52
N ASN A 196 -11.99 -11.99 21.70
CA ASN A 196 -12.30 -13.41 21.86
C ASN A 196 -13.74 -13.70 21.45
N LEU A 197 -14.00 -14.87 20.88
CA LEU A 197 -15.36 -15.27 20.53
C LEU A 197 -16.17 -15.55 21.81
N LYS A 198 -17.37 -14.98 21.95
CA LYS A 198 -18.30 -15.31 23.06
C LYS A 198 -18.63 -16.79 23.14
N SER A 199 -18.77 -17.45 21.98
CA SER A 199 -19.08 -18.87 21.88
C SER A 199 -17.94 -19.80 22.25
N ASN A 200 -16.69 -19.32 22.16
CA ASN A 200 -15.48 -20.05 22.52
C ASN A 200 -14.37 -19.04 22.91
N PRO A 201 -14.28 -18.65 24.19
CA PRO A 201 -13.37 -17.60 24.66
C PRO A 201 -11.86 -17.91 24.48
N ASP A 202 -11.49 -19.16 24.21
CA ASP A 202 -10.11 -19.55 23.92
C ASP A 202 -9.67 -19.18 22.49
N ILE A 203 -10.62 -18.80 21.64
CA ILE A 203 -10.36 -18.45 20.24
C ILE A 203 -10.38 -16.93 20.11
N PHE A 204 -9.22 -16.37 19.77
CA PHE A 204 -9.10 -14.97 19.41
C PHE A 204 -9.46 -14.77 17.94
N TYR A 205 -10.23 -13.74 17.62
CA TYR A 205 -10.62 -13.36 16.27
C TYR A 205 -10.01 -12.01 15.90
N PHE A 206 -9.45 -11.90 14.70
CA PHE A 206 -8.91 -10.66 14.17
C PHE A 206 -9.28 -10.50 12.68
N THR A 207 -9.80 -9.34 12.32
CA THR A 207 -10.09 -8.98 10.93
C THR A 207 -9.81 -7.50 10.67
N TYR A 208 -9.47 -7.17 9.44
CA TYR A 208 -9.23 -5.81 8.95
C TYR A 208 -9.49 -5.73 7.45
N ASN A 209 -9.79 -4.53 6.94
CA ASN A 209 -10.27 -4.35 5.56
C ASN A 209 -9.15 -4.27 4.52
N GLU A 210 -7.93 -3.88 4.90
CA GLU A 210 -6.81 -3.72 3.98
C GLU A 210 -5.46 -3.82 4.70
N PHE A 211 -4.39 -4.09 3.96
CA PHE A 211 -3.04 -4.07 4.50
C PHE A 211 -2.49 -2.63 4.51
N SER A 212 -2.81 -1.91 5.55
CA SER A 212 -2.31 -0.59 5.93
C SER A 212 -1.93 -0.56 7.43
N LEU A 213 -1.65 -1.75 8.01
CA LEU A 213 -1.45 -1.93 9.45
C LEU A 213 -0.21 -1.17 9.94
N GLN A 214 0.92 -1.25 9.23
CA GLN A 214 2.12 -0.51 9.63
C GLN A 214 1.87 0.99 9.64
N ARG A 215 1.19 1.50 8.64
CA ARG A 215 0.88 2.94 8.50
C ARG A 215 0.07 3.45 9.68
N PHE A 216 -0.98 2.73 10.07
CA PHE A 216 -1.94 3.21 11.06
C PHE A 216 -1.70 2.68 12.47
N LEU A 217 -1.12 1.50 12.62
CA LEU A 217 -1.02 0.83 13.92
C LEU A 217 0.38 0.87 14.53
N LYS A 218 1.43 1.01 13.72
CA LYS A 218 2.79 1.10 14.27
C LYS A 218 2.95 2.37 15.09
N ILE A 219 3.55 2.23 16.27
CA ILE A 219 3.93 3.35 17.12
C ILE A 219 5.41 3.64 16.89
N ASN A 220 5.69 4.80 16.28
CA ASN A 220 7.04 5.29 16.05
C ASN A 220 7.31 6.41 17.06
N LEU A 221 8.30 6.20 17.93
CA LEU A 221 8.68 7.19 18.94
C LEU A 221 10.08 7.71 18.68
N LEU A 222 10.27 9.00 18.91
CA LEU A 222 11.60 9.61 19.07
C LEU A 222 12.25 9.06 20.33
N ASP A 223 13.55 9.27 20.50
CA ASP A 223 14.25 8.86 21.72
C ASP A 223 13.85 9.71 22.91
N LYS A 224 13.49 10.95 22.65
CA LYS A 224 13.07 11.92 23.65
C LYS A 224 12.16 12.98 23.04
N TYR A 225 11.17 13.43 23.79
CA TYR A 225 10.26 14.51 23.43
C TYR A 225 10.47 15.73 24.31
N LEU A 226 10.06 16.89 23.81
CA LEU A 226 10.10 18.17 24.53
C LEU A 226 11.53 18.53 24.99
N SER A 227 12.54 18.07 24.26
CA SER A 227 13.94 18.43 24.51
C SER A 227 14.42 19.27 23.32
N PRO A 228 14.91 20.49 23.54
CA PRO A 228 15.56 21.24 22.46
C PRO A 228 16.79 20.47 22.00
N ASP A 229 16.91 20.26 20.71
CA ASP A 229 18.13 19.70 20.14
C ASP A 229 19.28 20.71 20.33
N SER A 230 20.48 20.24 20.56
CA SER A 230 21.70 21.07 20.54
C SER A 230 21.97 21.56 19.11
N GLY A 231 21.51 22.75 18.79
CA GLY A 231 21.65 23.34 17.45
C GLY A 231 20.59 24.42 17.23
N ASN A 232 20.41 24.91 16.05
CA ASN A 232 19.62 26.08 15.62
C ASN A 232 18.11 26.06 16.00
N VAL A 233 17.78 25.78 17.26
CA VAL A 233 16.42 25.77 17.76
C VAL A 233 16.13 27.10 18.44
N TYR A 234 15.07 27.77 17.99
CA TYR A 234 14.63 29.02 18.59
C TYR A 234 13.90 28.75 19.90
N LEU A 235 14.42 29.33 20.99
CA LEU A 235 13.76 29.41 22.29
C LEU A 235 13.65 30.87 22.72
N LEU A 236 12.43 31.35 22.92
CA LEU A 236 12.18 32.69 23.46
C LEU A 236 12.75 32.80 24.88
N THR A 237 13.42 33.89 25.15
CA THR A 237 14.00 34.19 26.46
C THR A 237 13.40 35.48 27.07
N ALA A 238 13.48 35.63 28.39
CA ALA A 238 13.08 36.87 29.03
C ALA A 238 13.93 38.08 28.57
N ALA A 239 15.22 37.86 28.26
CA ALA A 239 16.08 38.91 27.71
C ALA A 239 15.62 39.38 26.33
N GLU A 240 15.11 38.47 25.48
CA GLU A 240 14.54 38.83 24.17
C GLU A 240 13.23 39.60 24.33
N ILE A 241 12.41 39.24 25.33
CA ILE A 241 11.23 40.00 25.70
C ILE A 241 11.62 41.42 26.08
N ASP A 242 12.60 41.56 26.99
CA ASP A 242 13.08 42.86 27.46
C ASP A 242 13.66 43.74 26.36
N ALA A 243 14.29 43.13 25.36
CA ALA A 243 14.90 43.82 24.23
C ALA A 243 13.90 44.12 23.07
N SER A 244 12.64 43.68 23.16
CA SER A 244 11.69 43.88 22.07
C SER A 244 11.31 45.36 21.88
N LYS A 245 11.28 45.82 20.63
CA LYS A 245 10.92 47.20 20.27
C LYS A 245 9.46 47.48 20.63
N GLU A 246 8.62 46.49 20.47
CA GLU A 246 7.19 46.57 20.72
C GLU A 246 6.88 46.77 22.20
N LEU A 247 7.60 46.10 23.11
CA LEU A 247 7.51 46.37 24.56
C LEU A 247 8.03 47.78 24.90
N GLY A 248 9.17 48.14 24.31
CA GLY A 248 9.77 49.47 24.51
C GLY A 248 8.89 50.63 24.01
N ALA A 249 7.97 50.38 23.07
CA ALA A 249 7.05 51.40 22.55
C ALA A 249 5.92 51.75 23.53
N ILE A 250 5.66 50.95 24.56
CA ILE A 250 4.68 51.24 25.62
C ILE A 250 5.22 52.36 26.48
N LYS A 251 4.53 53.53 26.48
CA LYS A 251 5.04 54.77 27.10
C LYS A 251 4.99 54.73 28.63
N ASP A 252 3.85 54.29 29.16
CA ASP A 252 3.72 54.17 30.63
C ASP A 252 4.60 53.04 31.16
N VAL A 253 5.58 53.42 31.97
CA VAL A 253 6.58 52.50 32.53
C VAL A 253 5.96 51.45 33.43
N THR A 254 4.97 51.85 34.25
CA THR A 254 4.29 50.95 35.18
C THR A 254 3.46 49.91 34.42
N PHE A 255 2.74 50.36 33.43
CA PHE A 255 1.95 49.47 32.57
C PHE A 255 2.87 48.56 31.71
N ARG A 256 3.96 49.08 31.16
CA ARG A 256 4.97 48.31 30.43
C ARG A 256 5.53 47.16 31.28
N ASN A 257 5.89 47.46 32.55
CA ASN A 257 6.37 46.43 33.47
C ASN A 257 5.29 45.38 33.77
N LYS A 258 4.04 45.80 33.97
CA LYS A 258 2.91 44.85 34.10
C LYS A 258 2.76 43.94 32.90
N VAL A 259 2.83 44.48 31.67
CA VAL A 259 2.76 43.72 30.43
C VAL A 259 3.91 42.72 30.32
N ARG A 260 5.11 43.18 30.58
CA ARG A 260 6.34 42.35 30.60
C ARG A 260 6.20 41.19 31.59
N ASP A 261 5.88 41.48 32.86
CA ASP A 261 5.81 40.46 33.89
C ASP A 261 4.70 39.43 33.61
N PHE A 262 3.59 39.87 33.04
CA PHE A 262 2.51 38.99 32.64
C PHE A 262 2.98 37.99 31.55
N THR A 263 3.69 38.47 30.56
CA THR A 263 4.16 37.62 29.45
C THR A 263 5.34 36.75 29.84
N VAL A 264 6.25 37.23 30.67
CA VAL A 264 7.33 36.42 31.27
C VAL A 264 6.75 35.27 32.13
N ASN A 265 5.67 35.53 32.88
CA ASN A 265 4.98 34.48 33.63
C ASN A 265 4.40 33.40 32.70
N ILE A 266 3.80 33.76 31.55
CA ILE A 266 3.37 32.81 30.53
C ILE A 266 4.55 32.00 30.02
N LEU A 267 5.64 32.65 29.61
CA LEU A 267 6.86 31.99 29.14
C LEU A 267 7.41 30.99 30.18
N ASN A 268 7.45 31.38 31.46
CA ASN A 268 7.93 30.51 32.53
C ASN A 268 7.05 29.27 32.75
N GLN A 269 5.71 29.42 32.65
CA GLN A 269 4.80 28.27 32.70
C GLN A 269 5.10 27.28 31.55
N TRP A 270 5.31 27.78 30.33
CA TRP A 270 5.65 26.94 29.18
C TRP A 270 7.03 26.29 29.34
N ASN A 271 8.04 27.02 29.83
CA ASN A 271 9.39 26.49 30.05
C ASN A 271 9.44 25.42 31.17
N SER A 272 8.52 25.47 32.13
CA SER A 272 8.46 24.48 33.22
C SER A 272 7.87 23.14 32.78
N PHE A 273 7.08 23.12 31.72
CA PHE A 273 6.41 21.90 31.26
C PHE A 273 7.39 20.81 30.79
N PRO A 274 8.36 21.07 29.89
CA PRO A 274 9.35 20.08 29.45
C PRO A 274 10.15 19.45 30.60
N ALA A 275 10.39 20.20 31.67
CA ALA A 275 11.10 19.73 32.84
C ALA A 275 10.19 19.05 33.88
N SER A 276 8.89 18.95 33.63
CA SER A 276 7.94 18.41 34.61
C SER A 276 8.11 16.90 34.82
N ALA A 277 7.69 16.44 36.02
CA ALA A 277 7.74 15.02 36.37
C ALA A 277 6.98 14.13 35.38
N GLU A 278 5.86 14.62 34.86
CA GLU A 278 5.02 13.88 33.90
C GLU A 278 5.74 13.69 32.57
N VAL A 279 6.42 14.72 32.04
CA VAL A 279 7.22 14.63 30.82
C VAL A 279 8.42 13.72 31.01
N LYS A 280 9.10 13.83 32.16
CA LYS A 280 10.19 12.91 32.49
C LYS A 280 9.72 11.47 32.54
N ALA A 281 8.64 11.19 33.29
CA ALA A 281 8.07 9.85 33.39
C ALA A 281 7.62 9.29 32.04
N PHE A 282 7.04 10.12 31.13
CA PHE A 282 6.72 9.73 29.78
C PHE A 282 7.99 9.34 28.99
N ASN A 283 9.02 10.19 28.98
CA ASN A 283 10.25 9.92 28.26
C ASN A 283 10.97 8.66 28.77
N ASP A 284 10.93 8.40 30.09
CA ASP A 284 11.53 7.22 30.71
C ASP A 284 10.90 5.90 30.25
N GLN A 285 9.65 5.91 29.70
CA GLN A 285 8.98 4.73 29.15
C GLN A 285 9.32 4.44 27.69
N ILE A 286 9.96 5.37 26.97
CA ILE A 286 10.22 5.21 25.52
C ILE A 286 11.21 4.07 25.26
N ALA A 287 12.34 4.02 25.94
CA ALA A 287 13.34 2.98 25.73
C ALA A 287 12.81 1.58 26.11
N PRO A 288 12.12 1.38 27.26
CA PRO A 288 11.42 0.13 27.53
C PRO A 288 10.42 -0.29 26.43
N PHE A 289 9.61 0.66 25.92
CA PHE A 289 8.69 0.35 24.83
C PHE A 289 9.43 -0.07 23.54
N LYS A 290 10.47 0.67 23.13
CA LYS A 290 11.25 0.33 21.91
C LYS A 290 11.89 -1.06 21.98
N THR A 291 12.28 -1.51 23.16
CA THR A 291 12.92 -2.82 23.37
C THR A 291 11.92 -3.96 23.54
N THR A 292 10.69 -3.67 23.96
CA THR A 292 9.70 -4.70 24.25
C THR A 292 8.46 -4.64 23.38
N GLU A 293 8.16 -3.48 22.81
CA GLU A 293 6.91 -3.15 22.10
C GLU A 293 5.64 -3.35 22.97
N VAL A 294 5.80 -3.31 24.30
CA VAL A 294 4.70 -3.50 25.25
C VAL A 294 4.20 -2.15 25.75
N ILE A 295 2.91 -1.87 25.56
CA ILE A 295 2.24 -0.78 26.26
C ILE A 295 1.75 -1.31 27.60
N SER A 296 2.48 -0.94 28.67
CA SER A 296 2.08 -1.22 30.05
C SER A 296 1.01 -0.23 30.54
N ASP A 297 0.30 -0.59 31.60
CA ASP A 297 -0.62 0.35 32.26
C ASP A 297 0.11 1.59 32.79
N ALA A 298 1.34 1.42 33.27
CA ALA A 298 2.17 2.54 33.69
C ALA A 298 2.51 3.48 32.53
N PHE A 299 2.87 2.95 31.35
CA PHE A 299 3.14 3.78 30.19
C PHE A 299 1.90 4.54 29.73
N LEU A 300 0.74 3.89 29.72
CA LEU A 300 -0.51 4.54 29.35
C LEU A 300 -0.90 5.65 30.33
N ASP A 301 -0.78 5.40 31.63
CA ASP A 301 -1.09 6.37 32.69
C ASP A 301 -0.19 7.63 32.61
N VAL A 302 1.13 7.46 32.51
CA VAL A 302 2.03 8.62 32.39
C VAL A 302 1.81 9.38 31.09
N THR A 303 1.45 8.67 30.00
CA THR A 303 1.12 9.28 28.70
C THR A 303 -0.13 10.17 28.81
N GLN A 304 -1.19 9.67 29.46
CA GLN A 304 -2.42 10.42 29.68
C GLN A 304 -2.19 11.66 30.59
N LYS A 305 -1.41 11.50 31.68
CA LYS A 305 -1.05 12.60 32.56
C LYS A 305 -0.26 13.69 31.84
N ALA A 306 0.78 13.31 31.10
CA ALA A 306 1.60 14.27 30.36
C ALA A 306 0.82 14.99 29.28
N LEU A 307 -0.02 14.25 28.52
CA LEU A 307 -0.89 14.84 27.48
C LEU A 307 -1.92 15.81 28.10
N THR A 308 -2.57 15.42 29.18
CA THR A 308 -3.55 16.27 29.90
C THR A 308 -2.88 17.55 30.41
N LYS A 309 -1.69 17.43 31.00
CA LYS A 309 -0.92 18.61 31.45
C LYS A 309 -0.59 19.55 30.29
N SER A 310 -0.19 19.00 29.13
CA SER A 310 0.10 19.81 27.94
C SER A 310 -1.11 20.61 27.46
N LYS A 311 -2.31 20.04 27.54
CA LYS A 311 -3.58 20.68 27.15
C LYS A 311 -4.05 21.73 28.16
N ASN A 312 -3.59 21.67 29.39
CA ASN A 312 -3.96 22.60 30.49
C ASN A 312 -2.97 23.78 30.64
N LEU A 313 -1.94 23.86 29.78
CA LEU A 313 -1.07 25.04 29.76
C LEU A 313 -1.85 26.28 29.30
N VAL A 314 -1.43 27.45 29.81
CA VAL A 314 -2.06 28.71 29.42
C VAL A 314 -2.02 28.89 27.91
N ALA A 315 -3.16 29.24 27.32
CA ALA A 315 -3.30 29.40 25.87
C ALA A 315 -2.59 30.67 25.38
N TYR A 316 -1.31 30.58 25.06
CA TYR A 316 -0.49 31.71 24.59
C TYR A 316 -1.00 32.36 23.30
N ASN A 317 -1.81 31.66 22.51
CA ASN A 317 -2.37 32.09 21.22
C ASN A 317 -3.86 32.54 21.30
N SER A 318 -4.41 32.67 22.50
CA SER A 318 -5.79 33.12 22.71
C SER A 318 -5.82 34.59 23.12
N ALA A 319 -6.58 35.43 22.41
CA ALA A 319 -6.75 36.85 22.79
C ALA A 319 -7.33 37.00 24.20
N ALA A 320 -8.19 36.08 24.64
CA ALA A 320 -8.79 36.10 25.97
C ALA A 320 -7.72 36.02 27.10
N THR A 321 -6.59 35.33 26.87
CA THR A 321 -5.48 35.23 27.81
C THR A 321 -4.91 36.59 28.14
N TYR A 322 -4.89 37.52 27.19
CA TYR A 322 -4.27 38.82 27.36
C TYR A 322 -5.25 39.93 27.82
N ALA A 323 -6.50 39.60 28.08
CA ALA A 323 -7.50 40.60 28.56
C ALA A 323 -7.01 41.50 29.68
N PRO A 324 -6.22 41.03 30.70
CA PRO A 324 -5.74 41.87 31.79
C PRO A 324 -4.72 42.93 31.40
N ILE A 325 -4.13 42.83 30.20
CA ILE A 325 -3.09 43.74 29.68
C ILE A 325 -3.42 44.28 28.28
N LEU A 326 -4.64 44.07 27.80
CA LEU A 326 -5.04 44.43 26.45
C LEU A 326 -5.43 45.91 26.37
N THR A 327 -4.65 46.71 25.65
CA THR A 327 -4.92 48.09 25.29
C THR A 327 -4.44 48.36 23.90
N ALA A 328 -4.88 49.47 23.26
CA ALA A 328 -4.39 49.83 21.92
C ALA A 328 -2.85 49.93 21.85
N GLU A 329 -2.20 50.33 22.94
CA GLU A 329 -0.74 50.45 23.02
C GLU A 329 -0.02 49.12 23.17
N SER A 330 -0.63 48.13 23.85
CA SER A 330 -0.02 46.79 24.06
C SER A 330 -0.28 45.82 22.95
N ILE A 331 -1.25 46.04 22.05
CA ILE A 331 -1.60 45.11 20.97
C ILE A 331 -0.40 44.72 20.10
N PRO A 332 0.45 45.64 19.59
CA PRO A 332 1.59 45.26 18.76
C PRO A 332 2.56 44.32 19.51
N TYR A 333 2.82 44.57 20.78
CA TYR A 333 3.65 43.71 21.60
C TYR A 333 3.01 42.32 21.84
N ILE A 334 1.73 42.27 22.14
CA ILE A 334 1.01 40.98 22.33
C ILE A 334 1.08 40.16 21.08
N GLN A 335 0.90 40.75 19.89
CA GLN A 335 1.01 40.05 18.60
C GLN A 335 2.43 39.52 18.37
N TRP A 336 3.45 40.34 18.65
CA TRP A 336 4.86 39.92 18.59
C TRP A 336 5.11 38.73 19.56
N PHE A 337 4.68 38.85 20.81
CA PHE A 337 4.87 37.80 21.83
C PHE A 337 4.17 36.50 21.43
N MET A 338 2.92 36.56 20.97
CA MET A 338 2.18 35.38 20.47
C MET A 338 2.93 34.69 19.32
N SER A 339 3.46 35.46 18.37
CA SER A 339 4.24 34.93 17.26
C SER A 339 5.52 34.24 17.73
N LYS A 340 6.26 34.88 18.65
CA LYS A 340 7.49 34.32 19.23
C LYS A 340 7.22 33.06 20.06
N MET A 341 6.16 33.07 20.86
CA MET A 341 5.70 31.90 21.60
C MET A 341 5.27 30.77 20.68
N GLY A 342 4.64 31.08 19.55
CA GLY A 342 4.30 30.08 18.52
C GLY A 342 5.53 29.35 18.03
N THR A 343 6.59 30.11 17.68
CA THR A 343 7.87 29.53 17.24
C THR A 343 8.52 28.71 18.37
N HIS A 344 8.55 29.25 19.59
CA HIS A 344 9.10 28.60 20.77
C HIS A 344 8.44 27.23 21.06
N VAL A 345 7.10 27.18 21.00
CA VAL A 345 6.32 25.98 21.33
C VAL A 345 6.33 24.97 20.17
N GLN A 346 6.14 25.43 18.93
CA GLN A 346 5.99 24.55 17.78
C GLN A 346 7.33 24.02 17.28
N TRP A 347 8.34 24.88 17.17
CA TRP A 347 9.64 24.52 16.61
C TRP A 347 10.71 24.33 17.68
N GLY A 348 10.69 25.11 18.75
CA GLY A 348 11.62 24.99 19.88
C GLY A 348 11.42 23.66 20.62
N TYR A 349 10.31 23.49 21.28
CA TYR A 349 9.99 22.25 22.02
C TYR A 349 9.28 21.19 21.21
N ARG A 350 8.82 21.49 19.98
CA ARG A 350 8.10 20.56 19.12
C ARG A 350 6.89 19.91 19.81
N LEU A 351 6.12 20.75 20.52
CA LEU A 351 4.95 20.29 21.29
C LEU A 351 3.96 19.46 20.47
N PRO A 352 3.62 19.84 19.21
CA PRO A 352 2.71 19.04 18.39
C PRO A 352 3.19 17.60 18.20
N GLN A 353 4.48 17.39 17.96
CA GLN A 353 5.04 16.02 17.82
C GLN A 353 4.88 15.18 19.10
N PHE A 354 5.04 15.82 20.28
CA PHE A 354 4.77 15.13 21.54
C PHE A 354 3.28 14.80 21.69
N GLN A 355 2.39 15.74 21.40
CA GLN A 355 0.95 15.53 21.52
C GLN A 355 0.45 14.45 20.57
N ASP A 356 0.95 14.44 19.33
CA ASP A 356 0.62 13.41 18.33
C ASP A 356 1.12 12.02 18.76
N ALA A 357 2.34 11.94 19.28
CA ALA A 357 2.88 10.68 19.80
C ALA A 357 2.09 10.17 21.00
N ALA A 358 1.79 11.04 21.97
CA ALA A 358 1.01 10.68 23.17
C ALA A 358 -0.42 10.25 22.79
N GLN A 359 -1.09 11.00 21.92
CA GLN A 359 -2.43 10.64 21.43
C GLN A 359 -2.39 9.33 20.62
N GLY A 360 -1.34 9.13 19.80
CA GLY A 360 -1.12 7.90 19.05
C GLY A 360 -0.97 6.67 19.96
N ILE A 361 -0.24 6.77 21.06
CA ILE A 361 -0.13 5.71 22.07
C ILE A 361 -1.49 5.40 22.69
N ILE A 362 -2.24 6.42 23.11
CA ILE A 362 -3.55 6.25 23.74
C ILE A 362 -4.53 5.57 22.77
N ASN A 363 -4.60 6.03 21.54
CA ASN A 363 -5.53 5.50 20.54
C ASN A 363 -5.21 4.04 20.16
N LYS A 364 -3.93 3.67 20.18
CA LYS A 364 -3.47 2.32 19.79
C LYS A 364 -3.34 1.37 21.00
N ALA A 365 -3.41 1.88 22.21
CA ALA A 365 -3.27 1.07 23.43
C ALA A 365 -4.22 -0.15 23.46
N PRO A 366 -5.51 -0.09 23.06
CA PRO A 366 -6.37 -1.27 23.05
C PRO A 366 -5.81 -2.40 22.15
N LEU A 367 -5.30 -2.08 20.96
CA LEU A 367 -4.70 -3.06 20.07
C LEU A 367 -3.46 -3.71 20.69
N TYR A 368 -2.55 -2.88 21.23
CA TYR A 368 -1.31 -3.40 21.83
C TYR A 368 -1.61 -4.22 23.08
N LYS A 369 -2.47 -3.76 23.97
CA LYS A 369 -2.80 -4.45 25.21
C LYS A 369 -3.59 -5.73 25.01
N ASN A 370 -4.56 -5.73 24.10
CA ASN A 370 -5.47 -6.87 23.92
C ASN A 370 -5.02 -7.85 22.81
N PHE A 371 -4.04 -7.46 21.98
CA PHE A 371 -3.56 -8.33 20.90
C PHE A 371 -2.03 -8.48 20.88
N PHE A 372 -1.26 -7.44 20.58
CA PHE A 372 0.19 -7.59 20.40
C PHE A 372 0.94 -8.02 21.67
N ASN A 373 0.58 -7.46 22.83
CA ASN A 373 1.18 -7.89 24.08
C ASN A 373 0.84 -9.35 24.43
N PRO A 374 -0.45 -9.78 24.41
CA PRO A 374 -0.82 -11.18 24.61
C PRO A 374 -0.22 -12.14 23.57
N LEU A 375 -0.17 -11.73 22.29
CA LEU A 375 0.44 -12.52 21.21
C LEU A 375 1.91 -12.81 21.53
N LYS A 376 2.69 -11.78 21.82
CA LYS A 376 4.11 -11.89 22.17
C LYS A 376 4.34 -12.72 23.43
N LYS A 377 3.47 -12.60 24.43
CA LYS A 377 3.57 -13.40 25.67
C LYS A 377 3.18 -14.87 25.48
N GLY A 378 2.52 -15.20 24.37
CA GLY A 378 1.95 -16.52 24.14
C GLY A 378 0.66 -16.77 24.94
N ASP A 379 -0.04 -15.72 25.36
CA ASP A 379 -1.32 -15.80 26.05
C ASP A 379 -2.46 -16.18 25.07
N ILE A 380 -2.36 -15.76 23.80
CA ILE A 380 -3.26 -16.21 22.74
C ILE A 380 -2.92 -17.65 22.36
N LYS A 381 -3.87 -18.56 22.57
CA LYS A 381 -3.68 -20.00 22.33
C LYS A 381 -4.17 -20.48 20.98
N LYS A 382 -5.22 -19.86 20.45
CA LYS A 382 -5.85 -20.18 19.16
C LYS A 382 -6.32 -18.89 18.51
N ILE A 383 -6.17 -18.77 17.18
CA ILE A 383 -6.55 -17.53 16.50
C ILE A 383 -7.23 -17.81 15.17
N ILE A 384 -8.23 -17.00 14.85
CA ILE A 384 -8.82 -16.83 13.53
C ILE A 384 -8.35 -15.49 12.96
N ILE A 385 -7.65 -15.52 11.81
CA ILE A 385 -7.30 -14.34 11.03
C ILE A 385 -8.24 -14.31 9.82
N ASP A 386 -9.22 -13.40 9.83
CA ASP A 386 -10.24 -13.33 8.78
C ASP A 386 -9.86 -12.33 7.70
N LEU A 387 -9.33 -12.84 6.59
CA LEU A 387 -8.91 -12.07 5.42
C LEU A 387 -9.97 -12.03 4.31
N ARG A 388 -11.17 -12.60 4.53
CA ARG A 388 -12.25 -12.55 3.54
C ARG A 388 -12.61 -11.09 3.24
N GLY A 389 -12.78 -10.77 1.94
CA GLY A 389 -13.05 -9.42 1.49
C GLY A 389 -11.92 -8.42 1.70
N ASN A 390 -10.70 -8.88 2.00
CA ASN A 390 -9.51 -8.03 2.15
C ASN A 390 -8.67 -8.06 0.87
N GLY A 391 -8.71 -7.00 0.08
CA GLY A 391 -8.03 -6.90 -1.22
C GLY A 391 -6.49 -6.75 -1.15
N GLY A 392 -5.88 -6.89 0.03
CA GLY A 392 -4.44 -6.74 0.18
C GLY A 392 -4.02 -5.31 0.53
N GLY A 393 -2.87 -4.87 0.05
CA GLY A 393 -2.31 -3.54 0.29
C GLY A 393 -0.79 -3.54 0.42
N ALA A 394 -0.24 -2.82 1.40
CA ALA A 394 1.18 -2.55 1.51
C ALA A 394 2.01 -3.79 1.88
N ILE A 395 3.00 -4.12 1.04
CA ILE A 395 3.90 -5.27 1.26
C ILE A 395 4.74 -5.14 2.54
N VAL A 396 4.99 -3.92 3.01
CA VAL A 396 5.72 -3.68 4.26
C VAL A 396 4.98 -4.24 5.49
N ASP A 397 3.67 -4.47 5.38
CA ASP A 397 2.87 -5.09 6.43
C ASP A 397 3.23 -6.56 6.66
N ALA A 398 3.86 -7.24 5.69
CA ALA A 398 4.45 -8.55 5.93
C ALA A 398 5.40 -8.52 7.13
N ARG A 399 6.30 -7.52 7.17
CA ARG A 399 7.28 -7.38 8.26
C ARG A 399 6.66 -6.91 9.57
N PHE A 400 5.69 -6.00 9.49
CA PHE A 400 5.06 -5.45 10.69
C PHE A 400 4.05 -6.41 11.33
N PHE A 401 3.26 -7.12 10.53
CA PHE A 401 2.12 -7.92 11.00
C PHE A 401 2.30 -9.42 10.76
N THR A 402 2.47 -9.85 9.50
CA THR A 402 2.47 -11.28 9.15
C THR A 402 3.62 -12.04 9.81
N ASP A 403 4.81 -11.46 9.85
CA ASP A 403 6.00 -12.06 10.49
C ASP A 403 5.82 -12.30 12.00
N ARG A 404 4.82 -11.68 12.67
CA ARG A 404 4.48 -11.96 14.08
C ARG A 404 3.93 -13.36 14.31
N PHE A 405 3.41 -13.99 13.25
CA PHE A 405 2.91 -15.37 13.29
C PHE A 405 3.95 -16.40 12.83
N ILE A 406 5.11 -15.94 12.40
CA ILE A 406 6.21 -16.78 11.97
C ILE A 406 7.10 -17.09 13.18
N THR A 407 7.30 -18.36 13.47
CA THR A 407 8.12 -18.85 14.60
C THR A 407 9.43 -19.48 14.15
N LYS A 408 9.52 -19.86 12.87
CA LYS A 408 10.74 -20.34 12.22
C LYS A 408 10.84 -19.83 10.78
N PRO A 409 12.06 -19.48 10.30
CA PRO A 409 12.24 -19.09 8.91
C PRO A 409 11.76 -20.18 7.95
N ALA A 410 11.08 -19.76 6.88
CA ALA A 410 10.60 -20.68 5.85
C ALA A 410 10.50 -19.99 4.48
N VAL A 411 10.73 -20.74 3.42
CA VAL A 411 10.41 -20.30 2.06
C VAL A 411 8.91 -20.48 1.84
N TRP A 412 8.21 -19.39 1.56
CA TRP A 412 6.77 -19.41 1.32
C TRP A 412 6.39 -19.35 -0.16
N GLY A 413 7.34 -19.02 -1.04
CA GLY A 413 7.13 -18.93 -2.47
C GLY A 413 8.39 -18.50 -3.20
N TYR A 414 8.23 -18.23 -4.49
CA TYR A 414 9.30 -17.78 -5.36
C TYR A 414 8.79 -16.64 -6.22
N GLN A 415 9.69 -15.74 -6.60
CA GLN A 415 9.40 -14.62 -7.50
C GLN A 415 10.38 -14.57 -8.66
N ARG A 416 9.95 -13.99 -9.76
CA ARG A 416 10.80 -13.62 -10.90
C ARG A 416 10.30 -12.33 -11.55
N THR A 417 11.17 -11.68 -12.32
CA THR A 417 10.84 -10.49 -13.11
C THR A 417 11.14 -10.72 -14.57
N LYS A 418 10.66 -9.82 -15.45
CA LYS A 418 11.15 -9.73 -16.82
C LYS A 418 12.61 -9.32 -16.83
N GLU A 419 13.35 -9.79 -17.83
CA GLU A 419 14.73 -9.42 -18.10
C GLU A 419 14.91 -9.18 -19.60
N GLY A 420 15.20 -7.93 -20.00
CA GLY A 420 15.27 -7.55 -21.43
C GLY A 420 13.91 -7.55 -22.13
N ASN A 421 13.94 -7.51 -23.46
CA ASN A 421 12.76 -7.28 -24.33
C ASN A 421 12.14 -8.54 -24.91
N GLY A 422 12.72 -9.72 -24.73
CA GLY A 422 12.16 -10.96 -25.25
C GLY A 422 10.91 -11.40 -24.50
N GLN A 423 9.86 -11.84 -25.21
CA GLN A 423 8.58 -12.25 -24.65
C GLN A 423 8.70 -13.21 -23.44
N PHE A 424 9.64 -14.14 -23.49
CA PHE A 424 9.86 -15.17 -22.48
C PHE A 424 11.19 -15.00 -21.71
N ASN A 425 11.81 -13.83 -21.77
CA ASN A 425 13.03 -13.57 -21.04
C ASN A 425 12.69 -13.18 -19.60
N TYR A 426 13.11 -14.01 -18.65
CA TYR A 426 12.83 -13.84 -17.24
C TYR A 426 14.08 -14.10 -16.41
N THR A 427 14.20 -13.46 -15.26
CA THR A 427 15.16 -13.85 -14.24
C THR A 427 14.85 -15.26 -13.74
N PRO A 428 15.82 -15.96 -13.15
CA PRO A 428 15.54 -17.19 -12.41
C PRO A 428 14.52 -16.93 -11.29
N TRP A 429 13.80 -17.98 -10.88
CA TRP A 429 12.94 -17.95 -9.71
C TRP A 429 13.78 -17.82 -8.44
N VAL A 430 13.55 -16.75 -7.67
CA VAL A 430 14.25 -16.44 -6.43
C VAL A 430 13.34 -16.75 -5.24
N PRO A 431 13.80 -17.49 -4.20
CA PRO A 431 12.97 -17.82 -3.05
C PRO A 431 12.63 -16.59 -2.23
N MET A 432 11.37 -16.53 -1.79
CA MET A 432 10.84 -15.54 -0.86
C MET A 432 10.74 -16.17 0.53
N GLN A 433 11.33 -15.51 1.54
CA GLN A 433 11.39 -16.03 2.90
C GLN A 433 10.49 -15.23 3.85
N ALA A 434 9.78 -15.94 4.72
CA ALA A 434 9.19 -15.42 5.94
C ALA A 434 10.16 -15.65 7.09
N ASN A 435 10.27 -14.63 7.96
CA ASN A 435 11.17 -14.68 9.12
C ASN A 435 10.43 -14.30 10.39
N PRO A 436 10.80 -14.83 11.55
CA PRO A 436 10.20 -14.47 12.82
C PRO A 436 10.34 -12.97 13.11
N HIS A 437 9.26 -12.36 13.58
CA HIS A 437 9.31 -11.01 14.12
C HIS A 437 9.81 -11.04 15.57
N GLN A 438 10.69 -10.11 15.96
CA GLN A 438 11.25 -10.05 17.33
C GLN A 438 10.19 -9.92 18.45
N PHE A 439 8.99 -9.43 18.10
CA PHE A 439 7.85 -9.29 19.02
C PHE A 439 6.67 -10.18 18.59
N GLY A 440 6.94 -11.26 17.85
CA GLY A 440 5.93 -12.22 17.42
C GLY A 440 5.65 -13.32 18.43
N LEU A 441 4.92 -14.34 17.97
CA LEU A 441 4.63 -15.55 18.74
C LEU A 441 5.91 -16.24 19.23
N PRO A 442 5.97 -16.64 20.51
CA PRO A 442 7.12 -17.36 21.04
C PRO A 442 7.15 -18.83 20.60
N SER A 443 6.01 -19.38 20.19
CA SER A 443 5.86 -20.76 19.73
C SER A 443 4.66 -20.91 18.80
N ASN A 444 4.64 -21.98 18.02
CA ASN A 444 3.52 -22.28 17.13
C ASN A 444 2.24 -22.55 17.92
N ILE A 445 1.13 -21.97 17.44
CA ILE A 445 -0.22 -22.18 17.93
C ILE A 445 -1.15 -22.58 16.77
N PRO A 446 -2.33 -23.17 17.03
CA PRO A 446 -3.36 -23.36 16.01
C PRO A 446 -3.85 -22.02 15.44
N ILE A 447 -3.75 -21.87 14.12
CA ILE A 447 -4.19 -20.67 13.39
C ILE A 447 -5.11 -21.09 12.25
N VAL A 448 -6.26 -20.45 12.15
CA VAL A 448 -7.13 -20.57 10.99
C VAL A 448 -7.16 -19.23 10.24
N ILE A 449 -6.85 -19.28 8.96
CA ILE A 449 -6.93 -18.11 8.07
C ILE A 449 -8.18 -18.28 7.21
N LEU A 450 -9.10 -17.30 7.26
CA LEU A 450 -10.29 -17.33 6.43
C LEU A 450 -10.06 -16.58 5.15
N THR A 451 -10.38 -17.21 4.01
CA THR A 451 -10.21 -16.66 2.67
C THR A 451 -11.49 -16.75 1.85
N ASP A 452 -11.63 -15.84 0.89
CA ASP A 452 -12.62 -15.87 -0.18
C ASP A 452 -12.08 -15.19 -1.44
N LYS A 453 -12.86 -15.09 -2.50
CA LYS A 453 -12.46 -14.40 -3.75
C LYS A 453 -12.17 -12.90 -3.60
N GLY A 454 -12.48 -12.31 -2.45
CA GLY A 454 -12.07 -10.95 -2.08
C GLY A 454 -10.70 -10.88 -1.40
N SER A 455 -10.11 -12.03 -1.01
CA SER A 455 -8.77 -12.10 -0.41
C SER A 455 -7.73 -12.02 -1.52
N ALA A 456 -7.11 -10.85 -1.72
CA ALA A 456 -6.19 -10.62 -2.82
C ALA A 456 -4.81 -10.13 -2.37
N SER A 457 -3.80 -10.27 -3.21
CA SER A 457 -2.48 -9.64 -3.06
C SER A 457 -1.83 -9.98 -1.71
N MET A 458 -1.60 -9.00 -0.84
CA MET A 458 -0.96 -9.21 0.47
C MET A 458 -1.74 -10.18 1.37
N SER A 459 -3.07 -10.32 1.20
CA SER A 459 -3.87 -11.34 1.89
C SER A 459 -3.47 -12.76 1.48
N GLU A 460 -3.21 -12.98 0.20
CA GLU A 460 -2.75 -14.26 -0.35
C GLU A 460 -1.33 -14.56 0.11
N MET A 461 -0.43 -13.57 -0.01
CA MET A 461 0.96 -13.70 0.44
C MET A 461 1.01 -14.02 1.94
N SER A 462 0.25 -13.30 2.79
CA SER A 462 0.17 -13.57 4.23
C SER A 462 -0.35 -14.96 4.53
N THR A 463 -1.37 -15.43 3.80
CA THR A 463 -1.89 -16.80 3.92
C THR A 463 -0.79 -17.82 3.63
N MET A 464 -0.08 -17.69 2.52
CA MET A 464 1.02 -18.58 2.16
C MET A 464 2.15 -18.54 3.19
N MET A 465 2.53 -17.33 3.66
CA MET A 465 3.59 -17.15 4.66
C MET A 465 3.26 -17.88 5.98
N ILE A 466 2.08 -17.64 6.54
CA ILE A 466 1.70 -18.21 7.85
C ILE A 466 1.50 -19.73 7.74
N LYS A 467 0.97 -20.24 6.63
CA LYS A 467 0.82 -21.69 6.38
C LYS A 467 2.13 -22.46 6.38
N THR A 468 3.29 -21.80 6.17
CA THR A 468 4.60 -22.47 6.28
C THR A 468 4.92 -22.96 7.69
N GLN A 469 4.17 -22.50 8.70
CA GLN A 469 4.50 -22.78 10.11
C GLN A 469 4.03 -24.16 10.60
N GLY A 470 3.38 -24.95 9.76
CA GLY A 470 3.09 -26.36 10.00
C GLY A 470 1.60 -26.69 9.94
N SER A 471 1.25 -27.96 10.17
CA SER A 471 -0.09 -28.50 9.97
C SER A 471 -1.18 -27.98 10.94
N GLN A 472 -0.78 -27.27 11.99
CA GLN A 472 -1.73 -26.58 12.88
C GLN A 472 -2.23 -25.25 12.32
N VAL A 473 -1.61 -24.77 11.22
CA VAL A 473 -2.05 -23.58 10.48
C VAL A 473 -2.77 -24.02 9.23
N ILE A 474 -4.03 -23.69 9.13
CA ILE A 474 -4.86 -24.01 7.96
C ILE A 474 -5.59 -22.78 7.42
N SER A 475 -6.01 -22.88 6.16
CA SER A 475 -6.94 -21.93 5.54
C SER A 475 -8.31 -22.57 5.36
N VAL A 476 -9.38 -21.81 5.61
CA VAL A 476 -10.79 -22.25 5.53
C VAL A 476 -11.60 -21.23 4.73
N GLY A 477 -12.47 -21.70 3.88
CA GLY A 477 -13.35 -20.87 3.05
C GLY A 477 -13.24 -21.19 1.57
N ASP A 478 -13.29 -20.17 0.73
CA ASP A 478 -13.14 -20.31 -0.72
C ASP A 478 -11.68 -20.02 -1.15
N TYR A 479 -11.36 -20.37 -2.39
CA TYR A 479 -10.12 -19.93 -3.03
C TYR A 479 -9.98 -18.42 -2.92
N SER A 480 -8.77 -17.93 -2.71
CA SER A 480 -8.47 -16.51 -2.75
C SER A 480 -8.61 -15.93 -4.18
N ALA A 481 -8.34 -14.66 -4.36
CA ALA A 481 -8.53 -13.95 -5.62
C ALA A 481 -7.71 -14.52 -6.79
N GLY A 482 -6.47 -14.96 -6.52
CA GLY A 482 -5.49 -15.23 -7.58
C GLY A 482 -4.90 -13.94 -8.15
N ALA A 483 -4.53 -13.01 -7.29
CA ALA A 483 -3.96 -11.72 -7.63
C ALA A 483 -2.68 -11.52 -6.79
N THR A 484 -1.64 -12.28 -7.13
CA THR A 484 -0.37 -12.33 -6.38
C THR A 484 0.78 -11.63 -7.10
N ALA A 485 0.56 -11.10 -8.29
CA ALA A 485 1.56 -10.36 -9.03
C ALA A 485 2.12 -9.21 -8.18
N GLY A 486 3.43 -9.20 -7.97
CA GLY A 486 4.10 -8.19 -7.16
C GLY A 486 4.14 -6.84 -7.86
N LEU A 487 3.82 -5.79 -7.12
CA LEU A 487 3.89 -4.42 -7.59
C LEU A 487 5.27 -3.83 -7.27
N GLY A 488 5.88 -3.13 -8.24
CA GLY A 488 7.13 -2.42 -8.05
C GLY A 488 6.95 -0.91 -8.09
N SER A 489 8.04 -0.18 -7.92
CA SER A 489 8.08 1.24 -8.25
C SER A 489 7.93 1.43 -9.76
N PRO A 490 7.53 2.61 -10.21
CA PRO A 490 7.55 2.95 -11.63
C PRO A 490 8.92 2.63 -12.22
N ASP A 491 8.94 1.77 -13.20
CA ASP A 491 10.13 1.37 -13.91
C ASP A 491 9.76 1.22 -15.38
N ASP A 492 10.27 2.10 -16.19
CA ASP A 492 10.03 2.15 -17.63
C ASP A 492 10.46 0.85 -18.32
N PHE A 493 11.38 0.11 -17.71
CA PHE A 493 11.87 -1.13 -18.28
C PHE A 493 10.92 -2.31 -18.08
N ASN A 494 10.37 -2.47 -16.89
CA ASN A 494 9.54 -3.62 -16.54
C ASN A 494 8.03 -3.33 -16.56
N GLY A 495 7.64 -2.16 -17.05
CA GLY A 495 6.22 -1.83 -17.15
C GLY A 495 5.58 -1.36 -15.86
N GLY A 496 6.22 -1.30 -14.78
CA GLY A 496 5.81 -0.86 -13.44
C GLY A 496 4.44 -0.20 -13.28
N THR A 497 4.22 0.42 -12.19
CA THR A 497 2.94 1.07 -11.94
C THR A 497 2.81 2.39 -12.71
N ARG A 498 1.70 2.55 -13.45
CA ARG A 498 1.27 3.82 -14.07
C ARG A 498 2.20 4.40 -15.13
N ASP A 499 2.87 3.58 -15.89
CA ASP A 499 3.60 4.05 -17.06
C ASP A 499 2.65 4.64 -18.09
N GLN A 500 2.90 5.89 -18.44
CA GLN A 500 2.19 6.57 -19.51
C GLN A 500 3.00 6.49 -20.80
N ILE A 501 2.46 5.80 -21.79
CA ILE A 501 3.09 5.60 -23.08
C ILE A 501 2.31 6.36 -24.14
N THR A 502 3.00 7.21 -24.90
CA THR A 502 2.46 7.99 -26.01
C THR A 502 1.35 9.02 -25.68
N GLY A 503 0.93 9.14 -24.42
CA GLY A 503 -0.23 9.95 -24.05
C GLY A 503 -1.59 9.25 -24.31
N TYR A 504 -1.59 8.09 -24.96
CA TYR A 504 -2.80 7.31 -25.24
C TYR A 504 -2.95 6.08 -24.36
N LEU A 505 -1.85 5.56 -23.82
CA LEU A 505 -1.81 4.33 -23.03
C LEU A 505 -1.23 4.60 -21.64
N THR A 506 -1.93 4.17 -20.61
CA THR A 506 -1.40 4.16 -19.24
C THR A 506 -1.54 2.75 -18.70
N PHE A 507 -0.40 2.09 -18.50
CA PHE A 507 -0.35 0.73 -17.98
C PHE A 507 -0.23 0.73 -16.45
N TYR A 508 -0.89 -0.22 -15.83
CA TYR A 508 -0.62 -0.69 -14.49
C TYR A 508 -0.26 -2.16 -14.62
N MET A 509 1.02 -2.47 -14.59
CA MET A 509 1.56 -3.79 -14.87
C MET A 509 2.53 -4.20 -13.77
N PRO A 510 2.26 -5.32 -13.07
CA PRO A 510 3.15 -5.81 -12.01
C PRO A 510 4.54 -6.17 -12.53
N LEU A 511 5.56 -5.88 -11.73
CA LEU A 511 6.95 -6.22 -12.06
C LEU A 511 7.25 -7.69 -11.83
N MET A 512 6.68 -8.30 -10.79
CA MET A 512 7.05 -9.64 -10.33
C MET A 512 5.92 -10.64 -10.51
N ALA A 513 6.25 -11.76 -11.13
CA ALA A 513 5.43 -12.97 -11.07
C ALA A 513 5.75 -13.76 -9.81
N ALA A 514 4.75 -14.37 -9.19
CA ALA A 514 4.88 -15.17 -7.98
C ALA A 514 4.34 -16.59 -8.15
N LYS A 515 4.93 -17.54 -7.44
CA LYS A 515 4.42 -18.90 -7.25
C LYS A 515 4.60 -19.31 -5.79
N ASP A 516 3.79 -20.25 -5.33
CA ASP A 516 3.87 -20.80 -3.99
C ASP A 516 5.11 -21.70 -3.77
N ALA A 517 5.30 -22.18 -2.55
CA ALA A 517 6.41 -23.06 -2.21
C ALA A 517 6.37 -24.41 -2.95
N SER A 518 5.22 -24.86 -3.43
CA SER A 518 5.07 -26.08 -4.25
C SER A 518 5.44 -25.86 -5.71
N GLY A 519 5.66 -24.61 -6.14
CA GLY A 519 5.96 -24.22 -7.50
C GLY A 519 4.73 -23.92 -8.36
N GLN A 520 3.54 -23.88 -7.76
CA GLN A 520 2.32 -23.53 -8.47
C GLN A 520 2.19 -22.00 -8.57
N VAL A 521 1.92 -21.52 -9.78
CA VAL A 521 1.53 -20.11 -10.01
C VAL A 521 0.12 -19.91 -9.47
N ILE A 522 -0.02 -18.91 -8.60
CA ILE A 522 -1.29 -18.59 -7.92
C ILE A 522 -2.13 -17.61 -8.74
N GLU A 523 -1.48 -16.82 -9.59
CA GLU A 523 -2.16 -15.81 -10.42
C GLU A 523 -3.27 -16.43 -11.27
N GLY A 524 -4.46 -15.83 -11.24
CA GLY A 524 -5.66 -16.33 -11.91
C GLY A 524 -6.34 -17.54 -11.25
N VAL A 525 -5.70 -18.21 -10.29
CA VAL A 525 -6.21 -19.42 -9.61
C VAL A 525 -6.65 -19.11 -8.18
N GLY A 526 -5.77 -18.52 -7.40
CA GLY A 526 -5.91 -18.27 -5.98
C GLY A 526 -5.27 -19.34 -5.09
N VAL A 527 -5.04 -18.99 -3.84
CA VAL A 527 -4.58 -19.91 -2.80
C VAL A 527 -5.72 -20.88 -2.49
N LYS A 528 -5.46 -22.18 -2.66
CA LYS A 528 -6.43 -23.23 -2.33
C LYS A 528 -6.61 -23.33 -0.81
N PRO A 529 -7.86 -23.28 -0.28
CA PRO A 529 -8.08 -23.51 1.13
C PRO A 529 -7.85 -24.99 1.50
N ASP A 530 -7.43 -25.24 2.75
CA ASP A 530 -7.31 -26.61 3.28
C ASP A 530 -8.68 -27.22 3.56
N ILE A 531 -9.63 -26.41 4.00
CA ILE A 531 -11.05 -26.78 4.14
C ILE A 531 -11.86 -25.84 3.25
N PHE A 532 -12.37 -26.39 2.16
CA PHE A 532 -13.24 -25.64 1.27
C PHE A 532 -14.64 -25.49 1.87
N VAL A 533 -15.17 -24.29 1.87
CA VAL A 533 -16.55 -23.97 2.22
C VAL A 533 -17.14 -23.17 1.05
N GLU A 534 -18.27 -23.62 0.54
CA GLU A 534 -18.95 -22.95 -0.57
C GLU A 534 -19.12 -21.44 -0.32
N PRO A 535 -18.92 -20.59 -1.33
CA PRO A 535 -19.14 -19.16 -1.21
C PRO A 535 -20.59 -18.84 -0.81
N PRO A 536 -20.85 -17.65 -0.22
CA PRO A 536 -22.19 -17.29 0.16
C PRO A 536 -23.10 -17.11 -1.06
N THR A 537 -24.34 -17.55 -0.96
CA THR A 537 -25.39 -17.28 -1.94
C THR A 537 -25.80 -15.79 -1.89
N ASP A 538 -26.47 -15.29 -2.93
CA ASP A 538 -27.01 -13.92 -2.95
C ASP A 538 -27.95 -13.65 -1.76
N ALA A 539 -28.74 -14.64 -1.38
CA ALA A 539 -29.61 -14.56 -0.21
C ALA A 539 -28.82 -14.43 1.11
N GLU A 540 -27.71 -15.18 1.25
CA GLU A 540 -26.83 -15.07 2.41
C GLU A 540 -26.11 -13.71 2.45
N VAL A 541 -25.65 -13.19 1.30
CA VAL A 541 -25.07 -11.83 1.23
C VAL A 541 -26.08 -10.78 1.65
N ALA A 542 -27.32 -10.88 1.20
CA ALA A 542 -28.39 -9.98 1.63
C ALA A 542 -28.68 -10.12 3.14
N ALA A 543 -28.70 -11.35 3.67
CA ALA A 543 -28.93 -11.62 5.08
C ALA A 543 -27.84 -11.08 6.01
N MET A 544 -26.56 -11.03 5.55
CA MET A 544 -25.47 -10.42 6.31
C MET A 544 -25.76 -8.96 6.69
N GLN A 545 -26.48 -8.25 5.84
CA GLN A 545 -26.82 -6.83 6.03
C GLN A 545 -28.17 -6.63 6.71
N SER A 546 -29.19 -7.39 6.28
CA SER A 546 -30.56 -7.22 6.75
C SER A 546 -30.85 -7.89 8.10
N SER A 547 -30.11 -8.94 8.44
CA SER A 547 -30.34 -9.77 9.65
C SER A 547 -29.01 -10.22 10.29
N PRO A 548 -28.10 -9.28 10.61
CA PRO A 548 -26.73 -9.61 11.06
C PRO A 548 -26.70 -10.43 12.36
N SER A 549 -27.65 -10.22 13.26
CA SER A 549 -27.71 -10.94 14.54
C SER A 549 -28.05 -12.43 14.40
N THR A 550 -28.82 -12.80 13.37
CA THR A 550 -29.28 -14.19 13.12
C THR A 550 -28.50 -14.86 11.97
N PHE A 551 -27.68 -14.10 11.23
CA PHE A 551 -26.90 -14.65 10.13
C PHE A 551 -25.95 -15.75 10.63
N VAL A 552 -25.92 -16.89 9.92
CA VAL A 552 -25.05 -18.01 10.24
C VAL A 552 -23.85 -18.01 9.28
N ASP A 553 -22.66 -17.73 9.82
CA ASP A 553 -21.41 -17.76 9.06
C ASP A 553 -20.82 -19.17 9.06
N ARG A 554 -21.02 -19.91 7.97
CA ARG A 554 -20.59 -21.32 7.83
C ARG A 554 -19.06 -21.44 7.89
N VAL A 555 -18.34 -20.45 7.39
CA VAL A 555 -16.86 -20.46 7.38
C VAL A 555 -16.32 -20.30 8.81
N ILE A 556 -16.89 -19.39 9.60
CA ILE A 556 -16.56 -19.25 11.02
C ILE A 556 -16.89 -20.52 11.80
N GLN A 557 -18.03 -21.18 11.51
CA GLN A 557 -18.38 -22.43 12.18
C GLN A 557 -17.36 -23.54 11.93
N GLU A 558 -16.90 -23.72 10.69
CA GLU A 558 -15.84 -24.70 10.37
C GLU A 558 -14.50 -24.34 11.02
N ALA A 559 -14.15 -23.06 11.08
CA ALA A 559 -12.96 -22.59 11.79
C ALA A 559 -13.02 -22.91 13.29
N ILE A 560 -14.15 -22.63 13.95
CA ILE A 560 -14.36 -22.96 15.37
C ILE A 560 -14.30 -24.46 15.59
N LYS A 561 -14.93 -25.25 14.74
CA LYS A 561 -14.90 -26.71 14.82
C LYS A 561 -13.48 -27.27 14.76
N TYR A 562 -12.66 -26.78 13.80
CA TYR A 562 -11.24 -27.15 13.71
C TYR A 562 -10.47 -26.77 14.97
N LEU A 563 -10.57 -25.50 15.41
CA LEU A 563 -9.83 -25.02 16.57
C LEU A 563 -10.28 -25.68 17.88
N SER A 564 -11.55 -26.08 17.99
CA SER A 564 -12.05 -26.80 19.17
C SER A 564 -11.50 -28.22 19.26
N SER A 565 -11.00 -28.80 18.16
CA SER A 565 -10.34 -30.11 18.14
C SER A 565 -8.84 -30.06 18.46
N LYS A 566 -8.27 -28.87 18.64
CA LYS A 566 -6.85 -28.63 18.96
C LYS A 566 -6.72 -28.14 20.40
#